data_b946a47f8e4092cf108053bfe2c42942
#
_entry.id   b946a47f8e4092cf108053bfe2c42942
#
_cell.length_a   1.000
_cell.length_b   1.000
_cell.length_c   1.000
_cell.angle_alpha   90.00
_cell.angle_beta   90.00
_cell.angle_gamma   90.00
#
_symmetry.space_group_name_H-M   'P 1'
#
loop_
_entity.id
_entity.type
_entity.pdbx_description
1 polymer ?
#
loop_
_entity_poly.entity_id
_entity_poly.type
_entity_poly.pdbx_seq_one_letter_code
_entity_poly.pdbx_strand_id
1 'polypeptide(L)'
;VTLHVGLGTFNPVEVEDLSKHKMDSEEMIITQEACDIVNNAKTKKKKVCCVGTTSMRAMESSVSSQRTLNPYTGWTNKFIYPPYDFSIADCMITNFHTPKSTLLMMISAFCGHDLMKKAYEEAIKEKYRFYSYGDAMLII
;
A
#
# COMPACT_ATOMS: atom_id res chain seq x y z
N VAL A 1 4.52 3.71 -12.62
CA VAL A 1 3.28 3.12 -12.09
C VAL A 1 2.24 4.21 -11.98
N THR A 2 1.06 3.99 -12.55
CA THR A 2 -0.07 4.93 -12.50
C THR A 2 -1.28 4.22 -11.88
N LEU A 3 -1.98 4.89 -10.98
CA LEU A 3 -3.28 4.48 -10.46
C LEU A 3 -4.20 5.70 -10.43
N HIS A 4 -5.37 5.60 -11.06
CA HIS A 4 -6.38 6.64 -11.03
C HIS A 4 -7.27 6.44 -9.81
N VAL A 5 -6.91 7.12 -8.72
CA VAL A 5 -7.54 6.94 -7.40
C VAL A 5 -8.92 7.57 -7.38
N GLY A 6 -9.94 6.77 -7.09
CA GLY A 6 -11.31 7.22 -6.88
C GLY A 6 -11.58 7.68 -5.43
N LEU A 7 -12.71 8.35 -5.23
CA LEU A 7 -13.13 8.80 -3.89
C LEU A 7 -13.37 7.63 -2.92
N GLY A 8 -13.77 6.47 -3.43
CA GLY A 8 -14.06 5.28 -2.62
C GLY A 8 -12.86 4.75 -1.82
N THR A 9 -11.63 5.03 -2.25
CA THR A 9 -10.43 4.67 -1.47
C THR A 9 -10.38 5.32 -0.09
N PHE A 10 -11.06 6.45 0.09
CA PHE A 10 -11.11 7.20 1.35
C PHE A 10 -12.33 6.86 2.21
N ASN A 11 -13.23 6.00 1.72
CA ASN A 11 -14.38 5.57 2.50
C ASN A 11 -13.92 4.72 3.69
N PRO A 12 -14.51 4.93 4.88
CA PRO A 12 -14.19 4.10 6.04
C PRO A 12 -14.67 2.65 5.83
N VAL A 13 -13.94 1.73 6.43
CA VAL A 13 -14.37 0.33 6.50
C VAL A 13 -15.46 0.22 7.56
N GLU A 14 -16.68 -0.11 7.13
CA GLU A 14 -17.87 -0.18 7.99
C GLU A 14 -18.25 -1.61 8.39
N VAL A 15 -17.52 -2.61 7.89
CA VAL A 15 -17.78 -4.02 8.16
C VAL A 15 -16.88 -4.54 9.29
N GLU A 16 -17.43 -5.40 10.15
CA GLU A 16 -16.65 -6.08 11.18
C GLU A 16 -15.74 -7.16 10.58
N ASP A 17 -16.24 -7.89 9.58
CA ASP A 17 -15.48 -8.89 8.83
C ASP A 17 -14.86 -8.24 7.60
N LEU A 18 -13.55 -8.00 7.64
CA LEU A 18 -12.82 -7.32 6.58
C LEU A 18 -12.92 -8.04 5.23
N SER A 19 -13.14 -9.35 5.21
CA SER A 19 -13.31 -10.11 3.97
C SER A 19 -14.58 -9.71 3.18
N LYS A 20 -15.53 -9.07 3.84
CA LYS A 20 -16.78 -8.57 3.24
C LYS A 20 -16.69 -7.14 2.71
N HIS A 21 -15.61 -6.43 3.03
CA HIS A 21 -15.40 -5.10 2.48
C HIS A 21 -15.10 -5.16 0.98
N LYS A 22 -15.80 -4.34 0.21
CA LYS A 22 -15.60 -4.22 -1.23
C LYS A 22 -14.90 -2.91 -1.54
N MET A 23 -13.70 -3.01 -2.11
CA MET A 23 -13.01 -1.87 -2.68
C MET A 23 -13.64 -1.47 -4.01
N ASP A 24 -13.77 -0.18 -4.24
CA ASP A 24 -14.07 0.32 -5.58
C ASP A 24 -12.95 -0.03 -6.55
N SER A 25 -13.32 -0.30 -7.80
CA SER A 25 -12.35 -0.56 -8.85
C SER A 25 -11.71 0.73 -9.33
N GLU A 26 -10.39 0.70 -9.49
CA GLU A 26 -9.59 1.83 -9.98
C GLU A 26 -8.71 1.39 -11.14
N GLU A 27 -8.61 2.24 -12.14
CA GLU A 27 -7.76 1.97 -13.30
C GLU A 27 -6.29 2.12 -12.93
N MET A 28 -5.46 1.15 -13.36
CA MET A 28 -4.02 1.17 -13.10
C MET A 28 -3.21 0.79 -14.34
N ILE A 29 -2.01 1.35 -14.41
CA ILE A 29 -1.03 1.06 -15.46
C ILE A 29 0.32 0.80 -14.81
N ILE A 30 0.90 -0.36 -15.12
CA ILE A 30 2.29 -0.71 -14.80
C ILE A 30 2.98 -0.98 -16.12
N THR A 31 3.97 -0.16 -16.45
CA THR A 31 4.72 -0.28 -17.70
C THR A 31 5.74 -1.39 -17.63
N GLN A 32 6.15 -1.93 -18.79
CA GLN A 32 7.25 -2.89 -18.87
C GLN A 32 8.54 -2.33 -18.26
N GLU A 33 8.85 -1.05 -18.51
CA GLU A 33 10.02 -0.38 -17.94
C GLU A 33 10.02 -0.40 -16.40
N ALA A 34 8.87 -0.12 -15.78
CA ALA A 34 8.74 -0.19 -14.32
C ALA A 34 8.98 -1.61 -13.79
N CYS A 35 8.46 -2.63 -14.50
CA CYS A 35 8.69 -4.03 -14.17
C CYS A 35 10.16 -4.41 -14.26
N ASP A 36 10.84 -4.00 -15.32
CA ASP A 36 12.25 -4.31 -15.54
C ASP A 36 13.12 -3.70 -14.44
N ILE A 37 12.86 -2.44 -14.07
CA ILE A 37 13.58 -1.76 -12.98
C ILE A 37 13.37 -2.49 -11.65
N VAL A 38 12.13 -2.78 -11.28
CA VAL A 38 11.79 -3.41 -9.99
C VAL A 38 12.32 -4.85 -9.93
N ASN A 39 12.07 -5.65 -10.95
CA ASN A 39 12.51 -7.05 -10.98
C ASN A 39 14.04 -7.16 -10.99
N ASN A 40 14.75 -6.28 -11.73
CA ASN A 40 16.20 -6.21 -11.71
C ASN A 40 16.75 -5.83 -10.33
N ALA A 41 16.12 -4.88 -9.63
CA ALA A 41 16.48 -4.54 -8.26
C ALA A 41 16.35 -5.75 -7.32
N LYS A 42 15.23 -6.48 -7.40
CA LYS A 42 15.02 -7.70 -6.60
C LYS A 42 16.05 -8.80 -6.94
N THR A 43 16.33 -9.05 -8.20
CA THR A 43 17.35 -10.01 -8.64
C THR A 43 18.73 -9.67 -8.08
N LYS A 44 19.06 -8.38 -8.00
CA LYS A 44 20.30 -7.88 -7.40
C LYS A 44 20.26 -7.75 -5.87
N LYS A 45 19.22 -8.28 -5.23
CA LYS A 45 18.99 -8.19 -3.77
C LYS A 45 19.02 -6.76 -3.24
N LYS A 46 18.53 -5.80 -4.04
CA LYS A 46 18.34 -4.41 -3.63
C LYS A 46 16.92 -4.25 -3.08
N LYS A 47 16.77 -3.34 -2.11
CA LYS A 47 15.46 -3.02 -1.54
C LYS A 47 14.63 -2.22 -2.53
N VAL A 48 13.34 -2.53 -2.57
CA VAL A 48 12.31 -1.81 -3.31
C VAL A 48 11.49 -1.00 -2.31
N CYS A 49 11.53 0.32 -2.44
CA CYS A 49 10.75 1.23 -1.60
C CYS A 49 9.52 1.73 -2.35
N CYS A 50 8.34 1.41 -1.83
CA CYS A 50 7.10 2.00 -2.31
C CYS A 50 6.87 3.38 -1.71
N VAL A 51 6.68 4.39 -2.53
CA VAL A 51 6.25 5.71 -2.09
C VAL A 51 4.74 5.86 -2.34
N GLY A 52 3.98 5.86 -1.25
CA GLY A 52 2.52 5.91 -1.23
C GLY A 52 1.84 4.53 -1.22
N THR A 53 0.73 4.45 -0.49
CA THR A 53 -0.16 3.28 -0.45
C THR A 53 -0.73 2.93 -1.82
N THR A 54 -0.94 3.93 -2.66
CA THR A 54 -1.37 3.81 -4.06
C THR A 54 -0.39 2.97 -4.88
N SER A 55 0.92 3.30 -4.81
CA SER A 55 1.97 2.54 -5.49
C SER A 55 2.07 1.11 -4.97
N MET A 56 1.95 0.93 -3.65
CA MET A 56 1.93 -0.40 -3.02
C MET A 56 0.80 -1.26 -3.57
N ARG A 57 -0.43 -0.72 -3.55
CA ARG A 57 -1.61 -1.44 -4.04
C ARG A 57 -1.47 -1.80 -5.53
N ALA A 58 -1.02 -0.86 -6.36
CA ALA A 58 -0.83 -1.12 -7.78
C ALA A 58 0.18 -2.24 -8.02
N MET A 59 1.36 -2.18 -7.39
CA MET A 59 2.38 -3.21 -7.57
C MET A 59 1.91 -4.57 -7.07
N GLU A 60 1.32 -4.66 -5.89
CA GLU A 60 0.79 -5.92 -5.34
C GLU A 60 -0.43 -6.47 -6.13
N SER A 61 -1.08 -5.64 -6.96
CA SER A 61 -2.16 -6.09 -7.85
C SER A 61 -1.64 -6.80 -9.10
N SER A 62 -0.37 -6.60 -9.47
CA SER A 62 0.22 -7.14 -10.70
C SER A 62 1.37 -8.13 -10.46
N VAL A 63 1.34 -8.80 -9.34
CA VAL A 63 2.35 -9.80 -8.97
C VAL A 63 2.04 -11.15 -9.61
N SER A 64 3.05 -11.77 -10.22
CA SER A 64 2.98 -13.16 -10.70
C SER A 64 3.08 -14.17 -9.54
N SER A 65 2.77 -15.44 -9.85
CA SER A 65 3.00 -16.56 -8.92
C SER A 65 4.47 -16.74 -8.53
N GLN A 66 5.39 -16.22 -9.34
CA GLN A 66 6.83 -16.23 -9.07
C GLN A 66 7.32 -15.01 -8.28
N ARG A 67 6.39 -14.20 -7.75
CA ARG A 67 6.68 -12.99 -6.98
C ARG A 67 7.46 -11.92 -7.78
N THR A 68 7.21 -11.84 -9.08
CA THR A 68 7.74 -10.81 -9.97
C THR A 68 6.64 -9.84 -10.37
N LEU A 69 7.00 -8.60 -10.60
CA LEU A 69 6.08 -7.58 -11.11
C LEU A 69 5.88 -7.77 -12.61
N ASN A 70 4.63 -7.77 -13.07
CA ASN A 70 4.27 -7.87 -14.49
C ASN A 70 3.68 -6.56 -15.01
N PRO A 71 3.87 -6.24 -16.29
CA PRO A 71 3.17 -5.13 -16.91
C PRO A 71 1.67 -5.38 -16.91
N TYR A 72 0.91 -4.32 -16.66
CA TYR A 72 -0.54 -4.43 -16.54
C TYR A 72 -1.21 -3.11 -16.93
N THR A 73 -2.30 -3.21 -17.65
CA THR A 73 -3.23 -2.10 -17.90
C THR A 73 -4.63 -2.62 -17.68
N GLY A 74 -5.36 -2.04 -16.76
CA GLY A 74 -6.72 -2.50 -16.41
C GLY A 74 -7.15 -2.01 -15.04
N TRP A 75 -8.08 -2.71 -14.43
CA TRP A 75 -8.72 -2.31 -13.19
C TRP A 75 -8.26 -3.18 -12.01
N THR A 76 -8.15 -2.57 -10.83
CA THR A 76 -7.90 -3.27 -9.57
C THR A 76 -8.91 -2.84 -8.51
N ASN A 77 -9.43 -3.82 -7.78
CA ASN A 77 -10.21 -3.64 -6.55
C ASN A 77 -9.52 -4.31 -5.35
N LYS A 78 -8.20 -4.48 -5.45
CA LYS A 78 -7.44 -5.19 -4.43
C LYS A 78 -7.52 -4.48 -3.09
N PHE A 79 -8.03 -5.19 -2.08
CA PHE A 79 -8.02 -4.79 -0.69
C PHE A 79 -6.91 -5.53 0.04
N ILE A 80 -5.96 -4.80 0.63
CA ILE A 80 -4.84 -5.35 1.39
C ILE A 80 -5.08 -5.09 2.87
N TYR A 81 -5.21 -6.17 3.63
CA TYR A 81 -5.42 -6.16 5.08
C TYR A 81 -4.74 -7.38 5.72
N PRO A 82 -4.47 -7.38 7.04
CA PRO A 82 -3.81 -8.53 7.70
C PRO A 82 -4.69 -9.81 7.71
N PRO A 83 -4.09 -11.00 7.53
CA PRO A 83 -2.69 -11.22 7.17
C PRO A 83 -2.48 -11.06 5.66
N TYR A 84 -1.39 -10.42 5.25
CA TYR A 84 -1.01 -10.28 3.83
C TYR A 84 0.51 -10.46 3.67
N ASP A 85 0.93 -11.26 2.68
CA ASP A 85 2.33 -11.51 2.35
C ASP A 85 2.74 -10.65 1.14
N PHE A 86 3.44 -9.54 1.41
CA PHE A 86 3.90 -8.63 0.37
C PHE A 86 5.00 -9.27 -0.48
N SER A 87 4.90 -9.07 -1.79
CA SER A 87 5.78 -9.73 -2.76
C SER A 87 6.85 -8.80 -3.32
N ILE A 88 6.56 -7.51 -3.45
CA ILE A 88 7.42 -6.58 -4.19
C ILE A 88 8.18 -5.65 -3.27
N ALA A 89 7.48 -4.94 -2.39
CA ALA A 89 8.10 -3.90 -1.57
C ALA A 89 8.78 -4.44 -0.32
N ASP A 90 9.96 -3.91 -0.04
CA ASP A 90 10.73 -4.19 1.19
C ASP A 90 10.61 -3.06 2.21
N CYS A 91 10.19 -1.87 1.77
CA CYS A 91 9.93 -0.71 2.62
C CYS A 91 8.89 0.21 1.97
N MET A 92 8.27 1.06 2.77
CA MET A 92 7.23 1.96 2.32
C MET A 92 7.38 3.35 2.94
N ILE A 93 7.19 4.39 2.13
CA ILE A 93 6.98 5.77 2.60
C ILE A 93 5.51 6.11 2.41
N THR A 94 4.86 6.58 3.46
CA THR A 94 3.44 6.94 3.40
C THR A 94 3.10 8.03 4.42
N ASN A 95 2.02 8.80 4.16
CA ASN A 95 1.47 9.72 5.14
C ASN A 95 0.78 8.97 6.29
N PHE A 96 0.38 9.70 7.32
CA PHE A 96 -0.50 9.18 8.37
C PHE A 96 -1.96 9.24 7.90
N HIS A 97 -2.68 8.13 8.08
CA HIS A 97 -4.05 7.93 7.61
C HIS A 97 -5.06 7.88 8.76
N THR A 98 -6.33 8.06 8.42
CA THR A 98 -7.42 8.02 9.39
C THR A 98 -7.69 6.63 9.94
N PRO A 99 -8.24 6.54 11.16
CA PRO A 99 -8.80 5.30 11.69
C PRO A 99 -9.86 4.70 10.75
N LYS A 100 -9.95 3.37 10.75
CA LYS A 100 -10.89 2.59 9.92
C LYS A 100 -10.71 2.76 8.40
N SER A 101 -9.64 3.39 7.92
CA SER A 101 -9.38 3.47 6.48
C SER A 101 -8.74 2.20 5.94
N THR A 102 -9.02 1.88 4.68
CA THR A 102 -8.36 0.78 3.95
C THR A 102 -6.84 0.98 3.90
N LEU A 103 -6.39 2.24 3.92
CA LEU A 103 -4.99 2.62 3.92
C LEU A 103 -4.29 2.24 5.23
N LEU A 104 -4.95 2.46 6.37
CA LEU A 104 -4.44 2.05 7.67
C LEU A 104 -4.37 0.52 7.80
N MET A 105 -5.34 -0.20 7.21
CA MET A 105 -5.31 -1.67 7.15
C MET A 105 -4.10 -2.18 6.38
N MET A 106 -3.75 -1.55 5.26
CA MET A 106 -2.55 -1.89 4.48
C MET A 106 -1.26 -1.67 5.29
N ILE A 107 -1.15 -0.56 6.02
CA ILE A 107 0.00 -0.30 6.89
C ILE A 107 0.09 -1.35 7.99
N SER A 108 -1.03 -1.69 8.62
CA SER A 108 -1.10 -2.74 9.63
C SER A 108 -0.69 -4.11 9.06
N ALA A 109 -1.06 -4.40 7.81
CA ALA A 109 -0.63 -5.61 7.12
C ALA A 109 0.89 -5.61 6.85
N PHE A 110 1.48 -4.44 6.58
CA PHE A 110 2.88 -4.31 6.20
C PHE A 110 3.84 -4.40 7.41
N CYS A 111 3.57 -3.69 8.49
CA CYS A 111 4.47 -3.64 9.65
C CYS A 111 3.93 -4.34 10.90
N GLY A 112 2.73 -4.88 10.84
CA GLY A 112 2.04 -5.44 11.99
C GLY A 112 1.28 -4.39 12.82
N HIS A 113 0.21 -4.85 13.45
CA HIS A 113 -0.71 -3.98 14.19
C HIS A 113 -0.04 -3.23 15.35
N ASP A 114 0.80 -3.91 16.12
CA ASP A 114 1.41 -3.34 17.33
C ASP A 114 2.42 -2.24 17.02
N LEU A 115 3.25 -2.43 15.97
CA LEU A 115 4.19 -1.41 15.53
C LEU A 115 3.46 -0.21 14.93
N MET A 116 2.47 -0.46 14.09
CA MET A 116 1.61 0.58 13.54
C MET A 116 0.98 1.42 14.67
N LYS A 117 0.36 0.77 15.65
CA LYS A 117 -0.28 1.45 16.79
C LYS A 117 0.71 2.33 17.56
N LYS A 118 1.88 1.82 17.92
CA LYS A 118 2.93 2.59 18.61
C LYS A 118 3.38 3.80 17.80
N ALA A 119 3.59 3.65 16.48
CA ALA A 119 3.99 4.75 15.61
C ALA A 119 2.93 5.86 15.57
N TYR A 120 1.64 5.49 15.52
CA TYR A 120 0.54 6.45 15.50
C TYR A 120 0.35 7.14 16.86
N GLU A 121 0.50 6.42 17.98
CA GLU A 121 0.48 7.01 19.33
C GLU A 121 1.59 8.06 19.49
N GLU A 122 2.81 7.75 19.04
CA GLU A 122 3.93 8.69 19.09
C GLU A 122 3.70 9.88 18.14
N ALA A 123 3.19 9.64 16.92
CA ALA A 123 2.88 10.72 15.99
C ALA A 123 1.83 11.71 16.54
N ILE A 124 0.81 11.20 17.23
CA ILE A 124 -0.21 12.05 17.90
C ILE A 124 0.42 12.85 19.03
N LYS A 125 1.22 12.23 19.88
CA LYS A 125 1.92 12.87 21.00
C LYS A 125 2.86 14.00 20.52
N GLU A 126 3.61 13.74 19.46
CA GLU A 126 4.55 14.69 18.85
C GLU A 126 3.87 15.66 17.86
N LYS A 127 2.53 15.61 17.73
CA LYS A 127 1.71 16.52 16.92
C LYS A 127 2.05 16.49 15.42
N TYR A 128 2.39 15.32 14.89
CA TYR A 128 2.54 15.13 13.45
C TYR A 128 1.23 15.43 12.72
N ARG A 129 1.37 16.01 11.53
CA ARG A 129 0.23 16.34 10.67
C ARG A 129 -0.20 15.09 9.89
N PHE A 130 -1.50 14.91 9.77
CA PHE A 130 -2.10 13.77 9.09
C PHE A 130 -2.55 14.16 7.67
N TYR A 131 -2.93 13.16 6.87
CA TYR A 131 -3.41 13.26 5.49
C TYR A 131 -2.34 13.64 4.45
N SER A 132 -2.80 13.90 3.23
CA SER A 132 -1.95 14.05 2.03
C SER A 132 -0.97 15.22 2.08
N TYR A 133 -1.27 16.27 2.84
CA TYR A 133 -0.39 17.43 3.04
C TYR A 133 0.32 17.41 4.41
N GLY A 134 0.21 16.30 5.09
CA GLY A 134 0.81 16.09 6.40
C GLY A 134 2.22 15.53 6.32
N ASP A 135 2.65 15.05 7.47
CA ASP A 135 3.95 14.41 7.62
C ASP A 135 3.90 12.97 7.10
N ALA A 136 5.05 12.34 6.93
CA ALA A 136 5.16 10.99 6.41
C ALA A 136 6.04 10.13 7.32
N MET A 137 5.85 8.82 7.25
CA MET A 137 6.67 7.82 7.90
C MET A 137 7.35 6.93 6.88
N LEU A 138 8.55 6.47 7.19
CA LEU A 138 9.26 5.39 6.51
C LEU A 138 9.12 4.12 7.35
N ILE A 139 8.61 3.07 6.73
CA ILE A 139 8.46 1.73 7.31
C ILE A 139 9.46 0.81 6.63
N ILE A 140 10.33 0.15 7.39
CA ILE A 140 11.43 -0.71 6.94
C ILE A 140 11.41 -2.09 7.60
#